data_97cc68e7b7a62afebe7c4ab5b2ad8307
#
_entry.id   97cc68e7b7a62afebe7c4ab5b2ad8307
#
_cell.length_a   1.000
_cell.length_b   1.000
_cell.length_c   1.000
_cell.angle_alpha   90.00
_cell.angle_beta   90.00
_cell.angle_gamma   90.00
#
_symmetry.space_group_name_H-M   'P 1'
#
loop_
_entity.id
_entity.type
_entity.pdbx_description
1 polymer ?
#
loop_
_entity_poly.entity_id
_entity_poly.type
_entity_poly.pdbx_seq_one_letter_code
_entity_poly.pdbx_strand_id
1 'polypeptide(L)'
;SSAPPPQPPGLVGGITTRAITLVGCCAEKLGRIAPARQMYRSELFRKASIWAEQQGNQWFVLSAAYGLIRPDYVIQPYDRSMRAMSALEKVNWDYHVAGQLEAEAGFHDVDQLEITLLAGQSYAGWIPLVSSWCAVHQPLAGMQIGQRLQWLKQQIEGVPE
;
A
#
# COMPACT_ATOMS: atom_id res chain seq x y z
N SER A 1 16.63 -13.98 2.80
CA SER A 1 15.62 -14.58 3.67
C SER A 1 14.24 -14.31 3.14
N SER A 2 13.33 -15.22 3.32
CA SER A 2 11.96 -15.09 2.89
C SER A 2 11.16 -14.28 3.91
N ALA A 3 10.11 -13.61 3.42
CA ALA A 3 9.18 -12.92 4.29
C ALA A 3 8.41 -13.94 5.14
N PRO A 4 7.98 -13.59 6.35
CA PRO A 4 7.14 -14.47 7.13
C PRO A 4 5.81 -14.73 6.43
N PRO A 5 5.15 -15.88 6.69
CA PRO A 5 3.85 -16.14 6.08
C PRO A 5 2.81 -15.12 6.53
N PRO A 6 1.78 -14.87 5.70
CA PRO A 6 0.70 -13.97 6.12
C PRO A 6 0.04 -14.46 7.39
N GLN A 7 -0.37 -13.53 8.24
CA GLN A 7 -1.05 -13.85 9.47
C GLN A 7 -2.50 -14.26 9.17
N PRO A 8 -3.07 -15.18 9.97
CA PRO A 8 -4.48 -15.53 9.79
C PRO A 8 -5.40 -14.35 10.13
N PRO A 9 -6.64 -14.37 9.62
CA PRO A 9 -7.61 -13.34 9.98
C PRO A 9 -7.84 -13.33 11.49
N GLY A 10 -7.98 -12.12 12.06
CA GLY A 10 -8.33 -11.93 13.45
C GLY A 10 -9.83 -11.79 13.64
N LEU A 11 -10.25 -11.84 14.89
CA LEU A 11 -11.64 -11.57 15.27
C LEU A 11 -11.68 -10.37 16.20
N VAL A 12 -12.54 -9.41 15.89
CA VAL A 12 -12.79 -8.25 16.73
C VAL A 12 -14.31 -8.11 16.87
N GLY A 13 -14.84 -8.35 18.06
CA GLY A 13 -16.28 -8.28 18.30
C GLY A 13 -17.12 -9.20 17.41
N GLY A 14 -16.60 -10.40 17.07
CA GLY A 14 -17.26 -11.34 16.19
C GLY A 14 -17.06 -11.06 14.70
N ILE A 15 -16.32 -10.03 14.34
CA ILE A 15 -16.05 -9.64 12.95
C ILE A 15 -14.67 -10.16 12.56
N THR A 16 -14.58 -10.83 11.40
CA THR A 16 -13.28 -11.29 10.88
C THR A 16 -12.55 -10.13 10.23
N THR A 17 -11.29 -9.94 10.60
CA THR A 17 -10.45 -8.86 10.08
C THR A 17 -9.15 -9.42 9.52
N ARG A 18 -8.58 -8.69 8.55
CA ARG A 18 -7.27 -9.00 7.98
C ARG A 18 -6.47 -7.71 7.86
N ALA A 19 -5.22 -7.76 8.30
CA ALA A 19 -4.33 -6.61 8.20
C ALA A 19 -3.55 -6.68 6.89
N ILE A 20 -3.48 -5.56 6.17
CA ILE A 20 -2.67 -5.42 4.96
C ILE A 20 -1.96 -4.07 4.99
N THR A 21 -0.87 -3.98 4.22
CA THR A 21 -0.12 -2.73 4.06
C THR A 21 -0.12 -2.35 2.58
N LEU A 22 -0.36 -1.08 2.30
CA LEU A 22 -0.29 -0.52 0.94
C LEU A 22 0.87 0.46 0.85
N VAL A 23 1.74 0.26 -0.13
CA VAL A 23 2.92 1.11 -0.34
C VAL A 23 2.76 1.83 -1.67
N GLY A 24 2.74 3.17 -1.63
CA GLY A 24 2.55 3.98 -2.83
C GLY A 24 3.74 3.88 -3.78
N CYS A 25 3.45 3.86 -5.07
CA CYS A 25 4.46 3.87 -6.12
C CYS A 25 5.14 5.24 -6.22
N CYS A 26 6.12 5.36 -7.10
CA CYS A 26 6.83 6.60 -7.35
C CYS A 26 7.13 6.77 -8.84
N ALA A 27 7.63 7.95 -9.21
CA ALA A 27 7.97 8.25 -10.59
C ALA A 27 9.20 7.48 -11.08
N GLU A 28 10.19 7.30 -10.21
CA GLU A 28 11.42 6.62 -10.58
C GLU A 28 11.21 5.11 -10.64
N LYS A 29 11.44 4.54 -11.82
CA LYS A 29 11.19 3.12 -12.07
C LYS A 29 12.36 2.49 -12.81
N LEU A 30 12.46 1.16 -12.72
CA LEU A 30 13.38 0.42 -13.58
C LEU A 30 12.97 0.59 -15.04
N GLY A 31 13.94 0.54 -15.93
CA GLY A 31 13.68 0.65 -17.38
C GLY A 31 13.34 -0.70 -18.03
N ARG A 32 12.92 -1.70 -17.27
CA ARG A 32 12.66 -3.04 -17.79
C ARG A 32 11.56 -3.72 -16.99
N ILE A 33 11.03 -4.81 -17.52
CA ILE A 33 10.06 -5.67 -16.85
C ILE A 33 10.67 -6.21 -15.55
N ALA A 34 9.91 -6.14 -14.47
CA ALA A 34 10.34 -6.63 -13.15
C ALA A 34 9.14 -6.84 -12.25
N PRO A 35 9.29 -7.63 -11.16
CA PRO A 35 8.26 -7.67 -10.13
C PRO A 35 8.00 -6.27 -9.55
N ALA A 36 6.77 -6.01 -9.15
CA ALA A 36 6.37 -4.70 -8.65
C ALA A 36 7.26 -4.24 -7.48
N ARG A 37 7.65 -5.16 -6.59
CA ARG A 37 8.53 -4.82 -5.45
C ARG A 37 9.87 -4.24 -5.88
N GLN A 38 10.34 -4.56 -7.08
CA GLN A 38 11.64 -4.11 -7.59
C GLN A 38 11.52 -2.95 -8.56
N MET A 39 10.31 -2.66 -9.02
CA MET A 39 10.09 -1.67 -10.09
C MET A 39 10.40 -0.25 -9.66
N TYR A 40 10.09 0.11 -8.42
CA TYR A 40 10.13 1.50 -7.96
C TYR A 40 11.42 1.76 -7.20
N ARG A 41 12.09 2.88 -7.52
CA ARG A 41 13.48 3.11 -7.14
C ARG A 41 13.68 4.19 -6.10
N SER A 42 12.63 4.86 -5.63
CA SER A 42 12.81 5.92 -4.64
C SER A 42 13.20 5.32 -3.27
N GLU A 43 13.91 6.12 -2.50
CA GLU A 43 14.31 5.73 -1.14
C GLU A 43 13.07 5.52 -0.26
N LEU A 44 12.05 6.34 -0.45
CA LEU A 44 10.81 6.21 0.32
C LEU A 44 10.13 4.87 0.03
N PHE A 45 10.01 4.48 -1.24
CA PHE A 45 9.42 3.20 -1.61
C PHE A 45 10.23 2.04 -1.03
N ARG A 46 11.55 2.11 -1.15
CA ARG A 46 12.43 1.05 -0.66
C ARG A 46 12.25 0.85 0.85
N LYS A 47 12.26 1.93 1.61
CA LYS A 47 12.09 1.85 3.07
C LYS A 47 10.69 1.38 3.45
N ALA A 48 9.68 1.89 2.77
CA ALA A 48 8.29 1.50 3.05
C ALA A 48 8.08 0.01 2.75
N SER A 49 8.65 -0.50 1.67
CA SER A 49 8.52 -1.93 1.33
C SER A 49 9.25 -2.82 2.34
N ILE A 50 10.41 -2.39 2.85
CA ILE A 50 11.11 -3.13 3.90
C ILE A 50 10.24 -3.20 5.15
N TRP A 51 9.67 -2.08 5.57
CA TRP A 51 8.79 -2.06 6.73
C TRP A 51 7.59 -2.97 6.53
N ALA A 52 6.97 -2.92 5.35
CA ALA A 52 5.82 -3.76 5.02
C ALA A 52 6.17 -5.25 5.12
N GLU A 53 7.33 -5.66 4.62
CA GLU A 53 7.80 -7.04 4.72
C GLU A 53 7.99 -7.47 6.18
N GLN A 54 8.45 -6.56 7.04
CA GLN A 54 8.69 -6.86 8.44
C GLN A 54 7.42 -7.10 9.26
N GLN A 55 6.27 -6.60 8.77
CA GLN A 55 5.02 -6.75 9.51
C GLN A 55 4.46 -8.17 9.48
N GLY A 56 4.90 -9.00 8.54
CA GLY A 56 4.41 -10.37 8.44
C GLY A 56 3.01 -10.47 7.86
N ASN A 57 2.42 -9.36 7.44
CA ASN A 57 1.12 -9.30 6.77
C ASN A 57 1.32 -9.23 5.26
N GLN A 58 0.26 -9.51 4.52
CA GLN A 58 0.29 -9.28 3.08
C GLN A 58 0.39 -7.79 2.80
N TRP A 59 1.18 -7.43 1.79
CA TRP A 59 1.27 -6.04 1.37
C TRP A 59 1.15 -5.93 -0.14
N PHE A 60 0.80 -4.74 -0.60
CA PHE A 60 0.57 -4.45 -2.01
C PHE A 60 1.27 -3.16 -2.37
N VAL A 61 1.66 -3.05 -3.63
CA VAL A 61 2.03 -1.77 -4.22
C VAL A 61 0.74 -1.08 -4.65
N LEU A 62 0.62 0.21 -4.34
CA LEU A 62 -0.49 1.03 -4.80
C LEU A 62 0.01 1.84 -5.99
N SER A 63 -0.37 1.41 -7.18
CA SER A 63 0.18 1.89 -8.44
C SER A 63 -0.75 2.89 -9.11
N ALA A 64 -0.19 3.97 -9.66
CA ALA A 64 -0.96 4.93 -10.43
C ALA A 64 -1.58 4.30 -11.69
N ALA A 65 -0.92 3.29 -12.26
CA ALA A 65 -1.42 2.64 -13.47
C ALA A 65 -2.38 1.48 -13.18
N TYR A 66 -2.08 0.69 -12.16
CA TYR A 66 -2.77 -0.58 -11.94
C TYR A 66 -3.60 -0.65 -10.66
N GLY A 67 -3.53 0.37 -9.80
CA GLY A 67 -4.13 0.29 -8.47
C GLY A 67 -3.37 -0.67 -7.57
N LEU A 68 -4.07 -1.61 -6.98
CA LEU A 68 -3.47 -2.62 -6.11
C LEU A 68 -2.72 -3.67 -6.92
N ILE A 69 -1.44 -3.89 -6.59
CA ILE A 69 -0.63 -4.93 -7.24
C ILE A 69 0.10 -5.74 -6.17
N ARG A 70 0.10 -7.06 -6.32
CA ARG A 70 0.93 -7.91 -5.46
C ARG A 70 2.41 -7.64 -5.72
N PRO A 71 3.26 -7.67 -4.69
CA PRO A 71 4.67 -7.30 -4.84
C PRO A 71 5.45 -8.17 -5.83
N ASP A 72 5.07 -9.44 -5.99
CA ASP A 72 5.73 -10.37 -6.88
C ASP A 72 5.14 -10.40 -8.30
N TYR A 73 4.08 -9.62 -8.54
CA TYR A 73 3.49 -9.55 -9.87
C TYR A 73 4.42 -8.79 -10.82
N VAL A 74 4.73 -9.40 -11.96
CA VAL A 74 5.66 -8.82 -12.94
C VAL A 74 4.94 -7.78 -13.79
N ILE A 75 5.48 -6.58 -13.84
CA ILE A 75 4.90 -5.46 -14.58
C ILE A 75 5.94 -4.83 -15.49
N GLN A 76 5.45 -4.10 -16.48
CA GLN A 76 6.28 -3.25 -17.32
C GLN A 76 6.37 -1.86 -16.72
N PRO A 77 7.47 -1.13 -16.97
CA PRO A 77 7.52 0.28 -16.59
C PRO A 77 6.45 1.06 -17.34
N TYR A 78 5.91 2.09 -16.70
CA TYR A 78 4.87 2.92 -17.26
C TYR A 78 5.14 4.38 -16.91
N ASP A 79 4.56 5.29 -17.69
CA ASP A 79 4.69 6.73 -17.48
C ASP A 79 3.32 7.29 -17.11
N ARG A 80 2.87 7.01 -15.90
CA ARG A 80 1.63 7.52 -15.36
C ARG A 80 1.84 7.86 -13.89
N SER A 81 1.50 9.08 -13.50
CA SER A 81 1.64 9.54 -12.12
C SER A 81 0.31 10.03 -11.59
N MET A 82 0.15 9.93 -10.27
CA MET A 82 -1.04 10.46 -9.60
C MET A 82 -1.18 11.97 -9.83
N ARG A 83 -0.05 12.67 -9.86
CA ARG A 83 -0.03 14.12 -10.04
C ARG A 83 -0.58 14.56 -11.40
N ALA A 84 -0.37 13.76 -12.43
CA ALA A 84 -0.77 14.09 -13.79
C ALA A 84 -2.20 13.69 -14.12
N MET A 85 -2.89 13.02 -13.21
CA MET A 85 -4.28 12.60 -13.45
C MET A 85 -5.22 13.79 -13.43
N SER A 86 -6.19 13.79 -14.37
CA SER A 86 -7.32 14.71 -14.32
C SER A 86 -8.23 14.36 -13.13
N ALA A 87 -9.16 15.26 -12.79
CA ALA A 87 -10.11 15.00 -11.72
C ALA A 87 -10.93 13.73 -11.97
N LEU A 88 -11.37 13.52 -13.21
CA LEU A 88 -12.14 12.32 -13.57
C LEU A 88 -11.29 11.05 -13.48
N GLU A 89 -10.06 11.11 -13.98
CA GLU A 89 -9.13 9.97 -13.88
C GLU A 89 -8.88 9.60 -12.43
N LYS A 90 -8.73 10.61 -11.57
CA LYS A 90 -8.49 10.40 -10.15
C LYS A 90 -9.69 9.71 -9.49
N VAL A 91 -10.90 10.15 -9.77
CA VAL A 91 -12.13 9.54 -9.24
C VAL A 91 -12.23 8.10 -9.72
N ASN A 92 -11.98 7.85 -11.00
CA ASN A 92 -12.03 6.49 -11.53
C ASN A 92 -10.99 5.59 -10.88
N TRP A 93 -9.80 6.12 -10.63
CA TRP A 93 -8.75 5.38 -9.94
C TRP A 93 -9.16 5.04 -8.50
N ASP A 94 -9.77 5.99 -7.80
CA ASP A 94 -10.24 5.77 -6.43
C ASP A 94 -11.27 4.64 -6.37
N TYR A 95 -12.25 4.65 -7.27
CA TYR A 95 -13.25 3.57 -7.34
C TYR A 95 -12.64 2.23 -7.72
N HIS A 96 -11.66 2.24 -8.60
CA HIS A 96 -10.95 1.03 -8.99
C HIS A 96 -10.25 0.39 -7.79
N VAL A 97 -9.53 1.20 -7.01
CA VAL A 97 -8.84 0.73 -5.80
C VAL A 97 -9.86 0.19 -4.79
N ALA A 98 -10.95 0.91 -4.57
CA ALA A 98 -11.99 0.45 -3.64
C ALA A 98 -12.55 -0.90 -4.05
N GLY A 99 -12.80 -1.10 -5.35
CA GLY A 99 -13.27 -2.39 -5.87
C GLY A 99 -12.25 -3.50 -5.70
N GLN A 100 -10.97 -3.20 -5.89
CA GLN A 100 -9.91 -4.19 -5.66
C GLN A 100 -9.81 -4.59 -4.18
N LEU A 101 -10.01 -3.64 -3.27
CA LEU A 101 -10.01 -3.94 -1.83
C LEU A 101 -11.20 -4.84 -1.45
N GLU A 102 -12.37 -4.57 -2.02
CA GLU A 102 -13.53 -5.43 -1.82
C GLU A 102 -13.28 -6.85 -2.32
N ALA A 103 -12.67 -6.97 -3.49
CA ALA A 103 -12.32 -8.28 -4.05
C ALA A 103 -11.33 -9.02 -3.15
N GLU A 104 -10.36 -8.30 -2.59
CA GLU A 104 -9.35 -8.89 -1.71
C GLU A 104 -10.00 -9.40 -0.41
N ALA A 105 -10.89 -8.64 0.18
CA ALA A 105 -11.62 -9.06 1.37
C ALA A 105 -12.49 -10.29 1.07
N GLY A 106 -13.16 -10.30 -0.07
CA GLY A 106 -13.99 -11.42 -0.49
C GLY A 106 -13.17 -12.68 -0.74
N PHE A 107 -12.01 -12.54 -1.36
CA PHE A 107 -11.11 -13.67 -1.62
C PHE A 107 -10.66 -14.35 -0.33
N HIS A 108 -10.43 -13.59 0.73
CA HIS A 108 -10.01 -14.13 2.03
C HIS A 108 -11.17 -14.37 2.97
N ASP A 109 -12.41 -14.13 2.53
CA ASP A 109 -13.61 -14.34 3.32
C ASP A 109 -13.55 -13.61 4.67
N VAL A 110 -13.18 -12.33 4.62
CA VAL A 110 -13.14 -11.48 5.81
C VAL A 110 -14.12 -10.33 5.67
N ASP A 111 -14.65 -9.88 6.82
CA ASP A 111 -15.65 -8.81 6.88
C ASP A 111 -15.00 -7.42 6.81
N GLN A 112 -13.75 -7.29 7.24
CA GLN A 112 -13.11 -6.01 7.41
C GLN A 112 -11.62 -6.12 7.09
N LEU A 113 -11.07 -5.07 6.47
CA LEU A 113 -9.63 -4.92 6.30
C LEU A 113 -9.12 -3.84 7.24
N GLU A 114 -7.98 -4.11 7.85
CA GLU A 114 -7.23 -3.11 8.60
C GLU A 114 -6.01 -2.75 7.76
N ILE A 115 -6.03 -1.53 7.23
CA ILE A 115 -5.08 -1.10 6.20
C ILE A 115 -4.10 -0.09 6.78
N THR A 116 -2.81 -0.32 6.57
CA THR A 116 -1.79 0.70 6.80
C THR A 116 -1.36 1.25 5.45
N LEU A 117 -1.58 2.54 5.23
CA LEU A 117 -1.22 3.20 3.98
C LEU A 117 0.08 3.97 4.16
N LEU A 118 1.09 3.57 3.40
CA LEU A 118 2.40 4.22 3.36
C LEU A 118 2.55 4.94 2.02
N ALA A 119 1.90 6.09 1.92
CA ALA A 119 1.88 6.87 0.68
C ALA A 119 1.49 8.31 0.97
N GLY A 120 1.70 9.18 -0.01
CA GLY A 120 1.28 10.57 0.08
C GLY A 120 -0.24 10.72 -0.06
N GLN A 121 -0.71 11.95 0.17
CA GLN A 121 -2.14 12.25 0.21
C GLN A 121 -2.84 11.98 -1.12
N SER A 122 -2.13 12.11 -2.24
CA SER A 122 -2.72 11.84 -3.56
C SER A 122 -3.15 10.38 -3.73
N TYR A 123 -2.66 9.48 -2.91
CA TYR A 123 -3.00 8.05 -2.94
C TYR A 123 -4.13 7.69 -1.98
N ALA A 124 -4.77 8.66 -1.34
CA ALA A 124 -5.69 8.40 -0.24
C ALA A 124 -7.17 8.67 -0.58
N GLY A 125 -7.47 9.07 -1.82
CA GLY A 125 -8.84 9.46 -2.20
C GLY A 125 -9.87 8.34 -2.13
N TRP A 126 -9.44 7.08 -2.17
CA TRP A 126 -10.34 5.92 -2.07
C TRP A 126 -10.82 5.66 -0.63
N ILE A 127 -10.18 6.27 0.37
CA ILE A 127 -10.49 5.97 1.79
C ILE A 127 -11.96 6.18 2.13
N PRO A 128 -12.61 7.30 1.75
CA PRO A 128 -14.02 7.48 2.07
C PRO A 128 -14.92 6.40 1.48
N LEU A 129 -14.50 5.79 0.37
CA LEU A 129 -15.31 4.77 -0.31
C LEU A 129 -15.35 3.43 0.44
N VAL A 130 -14.38 3.21 1.34
CA VAL A 130 -14.28 1.94 2.08
C VAL A 130 -14.34 2.15 3.59
N SER A 131 -14.51 3.38 4.07
CA SER A 131 -14.43 3.69 5.50
C SER A 131 -15.53 3.06 6.34
N SER A 132 -16.62 2.60 5.71
CA SER A 132 -17.69 1.92 6.45
C SER A 132 -17.31 0.50 6.88
N TRP A 133 -16.29 -0.10 6.22
CA TRP A 133 -15.88 -1.48 6.53
C TRP A 133 -14.37 -1.68 6.63
N CYS A 134 -13.58 -0.63 6.41
CA CYS A 134 -12.13 -0.68 6.57
C CYS A 134 -11.69 0.30 7.65
N ALA A 135 -10.70 -0.12 8.44
CA ALA A 135 -9.95 0.80 9.28
C ALA A 135 -8.65 1.15 8.54
N VAL A 136 -8.39 2.44 8.31
CA VAL A 136 -7.23 2.87 7.55
C VAL A 136 -6.33 3.73 8.44
N HIS A 137 -5.08 3.31 8.58
CA HIS A 137 -4.06 4.02 9.33
C HIS A 137 -3.08 4.68 8.37
N GLN A 138 -2.79 5.95 8.59
CA GLN A 138 -1.91 6.74 7.73
C GLN A 138 -0.77 7.32 8.55
N PRO A 139 0.25 6.50 8.90
CA PRO A 139 1.31 6.99 9.77
C PRO A 139 2.18 8.09 9.16
N LEU A 140 2.16 8.24 7.85
CA LEU A 140 2.94 9.28 7.16
C LEU A 140 2.14 10.56 6.89
N ALA A 141 0.86 10.61 7.25
CA ALA A 141 -0.01 11.75 6.97
C ALA A 141 0.54 13.02 7.65
N GLY A 142 0.53 14.12 6.92
CA GLY A 142 0.99 15.40 7.43
C GLY A 142 2.50 15.56 7.48
N MET A 143 3.27 14.54 7.12
CA MET A 143 4.73 14.59 7.13
C MET A 143 5.28 15.04 5.78
N GLN A 144 6.36 15.81 5.81
CA GLN A 144 7.17 16.10 4.64
C GLN A 144 8.06 14.91 4.32
N ILE A 145 8.65 14.87 3.12
CA ILE A 145 9.42 13.72 2.65
C ILE A 145 10.56 13.33 3.60
N GLY A 146 11.29 14.30 4.14
CA GLY A 146 12.37 14.01 5.09
C GLY A 146 11.87 13.37 6.37
N GLN A 147 10.71 13.82 6.86
CA GLN A 147 10.08 13.27 8.06
C GLN A 147 9.59 11.84 7.82
N ARG A 148 9.05 11.56 6.63
CA ARG A 148 8.61 10.22 6.26
C ARG A 148 9.78 9.24 6.23
N LEU A 149 10.90 9.65 5.62
CA LEU A 149 12.10 8.82 5.56
C LEU A 149 12.65 8.55 6.95
N GLN A 150 12.67 9.57 7.81
CA GLN A 150 13.16 9.43 9.18
C GLN A 150 12.27 8.47 10.00
N TRP A 151 10.94 8.63 9.87
CA TRP A 151 10.01 7.77 10.57
C TRP A 151 10.20 6.31 10.15
N LEU A 152 10.28 6.06 8.83
CA LEU A 152 10.48 4.70 8.33
C LEU A 152 11.80 4.11 8.78
N LYS A 153 12.87 4.91 8.76
CA LYS A 153 14.17 4.46 9.22
C LYS A 153 14.09 3.99 10.68
N GLN A 154 13.45 4.78 11.53
CA GLN A 154 13.27 4.44 12.95
C GLN A 154 12.47 3.15 13.11
N GLN A 155 11.41 2.99 12.34
CA GLN A 155 10.58 1.78 12.41
C GLN A 155 11.32 0.53 11.95
N ILE A 156 12.09 0.63 10.88
CA ILE A 156 12.83 -0.50 10.31
C ILE A 156 13.94 -0.95 11.24
N GLU A 157 14.69 0.00 11.80
CA GLU A 157 15.83 -0.30 12.67
C GLU A 157 15.40 -0.71 14.08
N GLY A 158 14.14 -0.52 14.39
CA GLY A 158 13.65 -0.64 15.75
C GLY A 158 14.07 0.56 16.56
N VAL A 159 13.20 1.02 17.46
CA VAL A 159 13.52 2.12 18.35
C VAL A 159 14.13 1.51 19.61
N PRO A 160 15.36 1.87 19.99
CA PRO A 160 15.94 1.35 21.23
C PRO A 160 15.06 1.72 22.42
N GLU A 161 14.84 0.77 23.25
CA GLU A 161 14.05 0.95 24.48
C GLU A 161 14.73 1.94 25.44
#